data_aecff35425e38477eeb07706fbcb4fdf
#
_entry.id   aecff35425e38477eeb07706fbcb4fdf
#
_cell.length_a   1.000
_cell.length_b   1.000
_cell.length_c   1.000
_cell.angle_alpha   90.00
_cell.angle_beta   90.00
_cell.angle_gamma   90.00
#
_symmetry.space_group_name_H-M   'P 1'
#
loop_
_entity.id
_entity.type
_entity.pdbx_description
1 polymer ?
#
loop_
_entity_poly.entity_id
_entity_poly.type
_entity_poly.pdbx_seq_one_letter_code
_entity_poly.pdbx_strand_id
1 'polypeptide(L)'
;HITTRQNIQFHFVQLARIPDLLRRLADVGLTSREACGDTVRNVMACHLAGACPYEKLDVTPWAEAVHRHFVRNPLGQRLPRKFKVNFSGCSTDCGQAMFNDVGVVGATRQREDGTTEVGFRVYVAGGLGANPHPAQSLEDFTSREDLLPTIEAVLRLFEQTGNRDNKLRARLKWVVDQIGIDEVRRRVIKIRHTLPASSTWPGGIPPEVIAAGDTPAGMATSGEVSEVGQGVSVTLRSSD
;
A
#
# COMPACT_ATOMS: atom_id res chain seq x y z
N HIS A 1 16.46 -13.10 -9.09
CA HIS A 1 16.63 -12.55 -7.74
C HIS A 1 15.30 -12.08 -7.18
N ILE A 2 14.92 -12.58 -6.02
CA ILE A 2 13.74 -12.10 -5.29
C ILE A 2 14.16 -10.87 -4.50
N THR A 3 13.37 -9.78 -4.61
CA THR A 3 13.69 -8.50 -3.95
C THR A 3 13.01 -8.37 -2.60
N THR A 4 13.50 -7.46 -1.77
CA THR A 4 12.87 -7.07 -0.49
C THR A 4 11.51 -6.40 -0.64
N ARG A 5 11.08 -6.13 -1.89
CA ARG A 5 9.74 -5.62 -2.21
C ARG A 5 8.88 -6.65 -2.94
N GLN A 6 9.09 -7.95 -2.64
CA GLN A 6 8.24 -9.03 -3.16
C GLN A 6 8.14 -9.02 -4.70
N ASN A 7 9.24 -8.66 -5.37
CA ASN A 7 9.35 -8.67 -6.83
C ASN A 7 10.46 -9.61 -7.27
N ILE A 8 10.45 -9.99 -8.54
CA ILE A 8 11.50 -10.79 -9.15
C ILE A 8 12.29 -9.93 -10.13
N GLN A 9 13.61 -9.95 -10.01
CA GLN A 9 14.53 -9.33 -10.98
C GLN A 9 15.18 -10.40 -11.83
N PHE A 10 15.12 -10.21 -13.14
CA PHE A 10 15.84 -11.00 -14.13
C PHE A 10 17.06 -10.20 -14.58
N HIS A 11 18.24 -10.80 -14.42
CA HIS A 11 19.52 -10.17 -14.75
C HIS A 11 20.04 -10.74 -16.07
N PHE A 12 20.87 -9.96 -16.76
CA PHE A 12 21.59 -10.38 -17.99
C PHE A 12 20.68 -10.86 -19.12
N VAL A 13 19.43 -10.38 -19.16
CA VAL A 13 18.50 -10.70 -20.25
C VAL A 13 18.94 -9.98 -21.51
N GLN A 14 19.17 -10.74 -22.57
CA GLN A 14 19.49 -10.18 -23.88
C GLN A 14 18.29 -9.37 -24.40
N LEU A 15 18.55 -8.21 -24.99
CA LEU A 15 17.50 -7.28 -25.47
C LEU A 15 16.51 -7.99 -26.42
N ALA A 16 17.01 -8.82 -27.34
CA ALA A 16 16.18 -9.57 -28.30
C ALA A 16 15.25 -10.60 -27.62
N ARG A 17 15.52 -11.02 -26.37
CA ARG A 17 14.73 -12.01 -25.63
C ARG A 17 13.69 -11.36 -24.71
N ILE A 18 13.72 -10.04 -24.54
CA ILE A 18 12.78 -9.33 -23.66
C ILE A 18 11.31 -9.58 -24.05
N PRO A 19 10.90 -9.49 -25.33
CA PRO A 19 9.51 -9.76 -25.70
C PRO A 19 9.03 -11.15 -25.29
N ASP A 20 9.88 -12.16 -25.47
CA ASP A 20 9.53 -13.55 -25.12
C ASP A 20 9.45 -13.72 -23.59
N LEU A 21 10.34 -13.11 -22.85
CA LEU A 21 10.28 -13.11 -21.39
C LEU A 21 8.98 -12.48 -20.90
N LEU A 22 8.61 -11.31 -21.43
CA LEU A 22 7.39 -10.61 -21.03
C LEU A 22 6.12 -11.41 -21.36
N ARG A 23 6.07 -12.09 -22.52
CA ARG A 23 4.95 -13.00 -22.86
C ARG A 23 4.84 -14.14 -21.85
N ARG A 24 5.95 -14.83 -21.57
CA ARG A 24 5.95 -15.94 -20.60
C ARG A 24 5.56 -15.49 -19.19
N LEU A 25 5.93 -14.28 -18.78
CA LEU A 25 5.46 -13.70 -17.52
C LEU A 25 3.95 -13.45 -17.54
N ALA A 26 3.44 -12.92 -18.65
CA ALA A 26 2.00 -12.70 -18.82
C ALA A 26 1.21 -14.01 -18.82
N ASP A 27 1.74 -15.09 -19.43
CA ASP A 27 1.11 -16.42 -19.45
C ASP A 27 0.88 -17.02 -18.05
N VAL A 28 1.69 -16.59 -17.07
CA VAL A 28 1.55 -16.99 -15.67
C VAL A 28 0.99 -15.87 -14.78
N GLY A 29 0.37 -14.86 -15.38
CA GLY A 29 -0.28 -13.76 -14.68
C GLY A 29 0.66 -12.71 -14.08
N LEU A 30 1.92 -12.67 -14.48
CA LEU A 30 2.88 -11.66 -14.00
C LEU A 30 2.99 -10.49 -14.96
N THR A 31 3.27 -9.31 -14.42
CA THR A 31 3.49 -8.10 -15.23
C THR A 31 4.72 -7.33 -14.76
N SER A 32 5.40 -6.71 -15.70
CA SER A 32 6.46 -5.72 -15.44
C SER A 32 5.93 -4.29 -15.37
N ARG A 33 4.61 -4.11 -15.51
CA ARG A 33 3.99 -2.80 -15.50
C ARG A 33 4.28 -2.07 -14.19
N GLU A 34 4.65 -0.79 -14.29
CA GLU A 34 4.94 0.08 -13.14
C GLU A 34 6.06 -0.43 -12.20
N ALA A 35 6.78 -1.47 -12.61
CA ALA A 35 7.95 -1.96 -11.88
C ALA A 35 9.08 -0.92 -11.84
N CYS A 36 9.09 0.05 -12.77
CA CYS A 36 10.06 1.13 -12.86
C CYS A 36 9.36 2.46 -13.18
N GLY A 37 10.08 3.57 -13.06
CA GLY A 37 9.59 4.91 -13.40
C GLY A 37 9.08 5.72 -12.21
N ASP A 38 8.55 6.89 -12.52
CA ASP A 38 7.97 7.83 -11.56
C ASP A 38 6.47 7.55 -11.44
N THR A 39 6.15 6.37 -10.91
CA THR A 39 4.80 5.81 -10.81
C THR A 39 4.54 5.28 -9.41
N VAL A 40 3.30 4.91 -9.13
CA VAL A 40 2.99 4.05 -7.99
C VAL A 40 3.62 2.69 -8.26
N ARG A 41 4.47 2.24 -7.33
CA ARG A 41 5.15 0.93 -7.43
C ARG A 41 4.26 -0.15 -6.87
N ASN A 42 4.67 -1.41 -6.99
CA ASN A 42 3.91 -2.50 -6.39
C ASN A 42 3.56 -2.19 -4.93
N VAL A 43 2.33 -2.46 -4.57
CA VAL A 43 1.84 -2.36 -3.20
C VAL A 43 2.25 -3.64 -2.47
N MET A 44 2.77 -3.51 -1.27
CA MET A 44 3.21 -4.64 -0.47
C MET A 44 2.35 -4.82 0.77
N ALA A 45 2.17 -6.05 1.18
CA ALA A 45 1.63 -6.43 2.47
C ALA A 45 2.69 -7.16 3.31
N CYS A 46 2.47 -7.22 4.62
CA CYS A 46 3.23 -8.08 5.50
C CYS A 46 3.23 -9.52 4.95
N HIS A 47 4.39 -10.16 4.95
CA HIS A 47 4.55 -11.54 4.44
C HIS A 47 3.84 -12.59 5.29
N LEU A 48 3.38 -12.23 6.49
CA LEU A 48 2.58 -13.08 7.38
C LEU A 48 1.11 -12.66 7.41
N ALA A 49 0.68 -11.75 6.52
CA ALA A 49 -0.72 -11.31 6.48
C ALA A 49 -1.67 -12.50 6.25
N GLY A 50 -2.76 -12.55 7.01
CA GLY A 50 -3.72 -13.65 7.01
C GLY A 50 -3.32 -14.87 7.84
N ALA A 51 -2.09 -14.92 8.39
CA ALA A 51 -1.59 -16.04 9.17
C ALA A 51 -0.95 -15.63 10.51
N CYS A 52 -0.74 -14.35 10.74
CA CYS A 52 -0.06 -13.86 11.93
C CYS A 52 -1.00 -13.75 13.13
N PRO A 53 -0.73 -14.42 14.27
CA PRO A 53 -1.61 -14.33 15.45
C PRO A 53 -1.63 -12.95 16.11
N TYR A 54 -0.73 -12.05 15.74
CA TYR A 54 -0.62 -10.71 16.32
C TYR A 54 -1.26 -9.61 15.45
N GLU A 55 -1.68 -9.95 14.23
CA GLU A 55 -2.28 -8.94 13.36
C GLU A 55 -3.67 -8.53 13.86
N LYS A 56 -4.05 -7.28 13.59
CA LYS A 56 -5.36 -6.72 13.95
C LYS A 56 -6.41 -7.01 12.88
N LEU A 57 -5.95 -7.17 11.65
CA LEU A 57 -6.74 -7.60 10.51
C LEU A 57 -5.79 -8.12 9.43
N ASP A 58 -6.30 -8.99 8.57
CA ASP A 58 -5.61 -9.36 7.33
C ASP A 58 -5.59 -8.16 6.38
N VAL A 59 -4.40 -7.67 6.08
CA VAL A 59 -4.21 -6.51 5.21
C VAL A 59 -4.14 -6.86 3.72
N THR A 60 -4.19 -8.14 3.37
CA THR A 60 -4.07 -8.60 1.98
C THR A 60 -5.16 -8.02 1.07
N PRO A 61 -6.46 -8.06 1.43
CA PRO A 61 -7.50 -7.50 0.56
C PRO A 61 -7.33 -6.00 0.32
N TRP A 62 -6.80 -5.28 1.31
CA TRP A 62 -6.59 -3.83 1.24
C TRP A 62 -5.41 -3.47 0.34
N ALA A 63 -4.30 -4.19 0.48
CA ALA A 63 -3.15 -4.04 -0.40
C ALA A 63 -3.52 -4.34 -1.85
N GLU A 64 -4.34 -5.37 -2.05
CA GLU A 64 -4.86 -5.75 -3.36
C GLU A 64 -5.75 -4.66 -3.99
N ALA A 65 -6.70 -4.15 -3.24
CA ALA A 65 -7.58 -3.09 -3.71
C ALA A 65 -6.80 -1.83 -4.08
N VAL A 66 -5.82 -1.44 -3.26
CA VAL A 66 -4.93 -0.31 -3.56
C VAL A 66 -4.12 -0.57 -4.83
N HIS A 67 -3.58 -1.78 -5.01
CA HIS A 67 -2.89 -2.15 -6.24
C HIS A 67 -3.80 -2.05 -7.46
N ARG A 68 -4.97 -2.67 -7.42
CA ARG A 68 -5.95 -2.64 -8.54
C ARG A 68 -6.39 -1.23 -8.88
N HIS A 69 -6.56 -0.37 -7.87
CA HIS A 69 -6.97 1.01 -8.08
C HIS A 69 -5.89 1.83 -8.80
N PHE A 70 -4.61 1.64 -8.44
CA PHE A 70 -3.53 2.46 -9.00
C PHE A 70 -2.87 1.87 -10.24
N VAL A 71 -2.96 0.57 -10.49
CA VAL A 71 -2.41 -0.01 -11.72
C VAL A 71 -3.13 0.60 -12.95
N ARG A 72 -2.37 1.13 -13.89
CA ARG A 72 -2.87 1.86 -15.08
C ARG A 72 -3.67 3.15 -14.77
N ASN A 73 -3.77 3.54 -13.51
CA ASN A 73 -4.47 4.78 -13.17
C ASN A 73 -3.67 5.99 -13.69
N PRO A 74 -4.28 6.90 -14.49
CA PRO A 74 -3.58 8.06 -15.05
C PRO A 74 -2.90 8.94 -14.00
N LEU A 75 -3.50 9.06 -12.81
CA LEU A 75 -2.94 9.81 -11.68
C LEU A 75 -1.56 9.26 -11.26
N GLY A 76 -1.40 7.93 -11.30
CA GLY A 76 -0.17 7.25 -10.90
C GLY A 76 0.96 7.25 -11.93
N GLN A 77 0.72 7.74 -13.18
CA GLN A 77 1.66 7.56 -14.29
C GLN A 77 2.68 8.69 -14.47
N ARG A 78 2.45 9.84 -13.87
CA ARG A 78 3.28 11.06 -14.05
C ARG A 78 3.62 11.73 -12.74
N LEU A 79 4.01 10.93 -11.77
CA LEU A 79 4.39 11.45 -10.46
C LEU A 79 5.75 12.18 -10.52
N PRO A 80 6.04 13.09 -9.58
CA PRO A 80 7.37 13.70 -9.47
C PRO A 80 8.48 12.67 -9.28
N ARG A 81 8.17 11.59 -8.55
CA ARG A 81 9.07 10.46 -8.28
C ARG A 81 8.26 9.19 -7.97
N LYS A 82 8.95 8.02 -7.94
CA LYS A 82 8.37 6.75 -7.49
C LYS A 82 7.62 6.90 -6.16
N PHE A 83 6.48 6.26 -6.05
CA PHE A 83 5.62 6.26 -4.86
C PHE A 83 5.40 4.83 -4.40
N LYS A 84 5.55 4.57 -3.12
CA LYS A 84 5.52 3.24 -2.52
C LYS A 84 4.49 3.16 -1.41
N VAL A 85 3.69 2.13 -1.41
CA VAL A 85 2.70 1.84 -0.37
C VAL A 85 2.99 0.48 0.23
N ASN A 86 3.01 0.39 1.57
CA ASN A 86 3.22 -0.85 2.30
C ASN A 86 2.19 -1.00 3.41
N PHE A 87 1.78 -2.24 3.63
CA PHE A 87 0.80 -2.62 4.63
C PHE A 87 1.40 -3.55 5.69
N SER A 88 1.07 -3.30 6.94
CA SER A 88 1.36 -4.18 8.08
C SER A 88 0.09 -4.44 8.88
N GLY A 89 -0.20 -5.69 9.23
CA GLY A 89 -1.39 -6.07 9.99
C GLY A 89 -1.35 -5.67 11.47
N CYS A 90 -0.18 -5.28 11.99
CA CYS A 90 0.03 -4.90 13.38
C CYS A 90 1.22 -3.95 13.54
N SER A 91 1.39 -3.43 14.76
CA SER A 91 2.45 -2.47 15.12
C SER A 91 3.87 -3.04 15.13
N THR A 92 4.06 -4.36 14.99
CA THR A 92 5.39 -4.96 14.81
C THR A 92 6.03 -4.54 13.48
N ASP A 93 5.19 -4.12 12.52
CA ASP A 93 5.60 -3.56 11.23
C ASP A 93 6.52 -4.46 10.40
N CYS A 94 6.25 -5.76 10.37
CA CYS A 94 6.98 -6.71 9.51
C CYS A 94 6.86 -6.36 8.02
N GLY A 95 5.77 -5.68 7.60
CA GLY A 95 5.58 -5.13 6.26
C GLY A 95 6.40 -3.89 5.95
N GLN A 96 7.14 -3.39 6.95
CA GLN A 96 8.06 -2.25 6.79
C GLN A 96 7.36 -0.97 6.29
N ALA A 97 6.20 -0.67 6.87
CA ALA A 97 5.40 0.51 6.52
C ALA A 97 6.16 1.82 6.78
N MET A 98 6.94 1.87 7.88
CA MET A 98 7.52 3.10 8.43
C MET A 98 8.60 3.77 7.57
N PHE A 99 9.08 3.16 6.49
CA PHE A 99 10.03 3.81 5.58
C PHE A 99 9.58 3.83 4.12
N ASN A 100 8.28 3.90 3.92
CA ASN A 100 7.67 4.05 2.59
C ASN A 100 6.92 5.38 2.47
N ASP A 101 6.57 5.78 1.24
CA ASP A 101 5.88 7.05 1.00
C ASP A 101 4.51 7.07 1.69
N VAL A 102 3.83 5.91 1.70
CA VAL A 102 2.66 5.65 2.56
C VAL A 102 2.88 4.31 3.25
N GLY A 103 2.74 4.33 4.56
CA GLY A 103 2.73 3.16 5.43
C GLY A 103 1.36 3.00 6.08
N VAL A 104 0.78 1.83 5.99
CA VAL A 104 -0.53 1.50 6.56
C VAL A 104 -0.35 0.40 7.59
N VAL A 105 -0.77 0.64 8.82
CA VAL A 105 -0.63 -0.31 9.93
C VAL A 105 -2.00 -0.60 10.52
N GLY A 106 -2.37 -1.87 10.62
CA GLY A 106 -3.61 -2.31 11.26
C GLY A 106 -3.72 -1.79 12.69
N ALA A 107 -4.86 -1.23 13.04
CA ALA A 107 -5.12 -0.61 14.33
C ALA A 107 -6.54 -0.89 14.82
N THR A 108 -6.73 -0.75 16.13
CA THR A 108 -8.05 -0.82 16.75
C THR A 108 -8.28 0.41 17.61
N ARG A 109 -9.54 0.85 17.71
CA ARG A 109 -9.96 1.85 18.70
C ARG A 109 -11.23 1.40 19.41
N GLN A 110 -11.40 1.84 20.63
CA GLN A 110 -12.66 1.67 21.36
C GLN A 110 -13.62 2.77 20.93
N ARG A 111 -14.87 2.41 20.65
CA ARG A 111 -15.97 3.35 20.45
C ARG A 111 -16.61 3.72 21.79
N GLU A 112 -17.39 4.78 21.81
CA GLU A 112 -18.14 5.23 23.02
C GLU A 112 -19.15 4.17 23.50
N ASP A 113 -19.67 3.35 22.61
CA ASP A 113 -20.59 2.24 22.93
C ASP A 113 -19.88 0.99 23.50
N GLY A 114 -18.56 1.04 23.70
CA GLY A 114 -17.75 -0.06 24.19
C GLY A 114 -17.35 -1.09 23.12
N THR A 115 -17.78 -0.94 21.88
CA THR A 115 -17.36 -1.82 20.78
C THR A 115 -15.95 -1.46 20.30
N THR A 116 -15.24 -2.47 19.77
CA THR A 116 -13.92 -2.26 19.16
C THR A 116 -14.06 -2.09 17.66
N GLU A 117 -13.63 -0.97 17.15
CA GLU A 117 -13.52 -0.72 15.72
C GLU A 117 -12.13 -1.05 15.21
N VAL A 118 -12.07 -1.81 14.13
CA VAL A 118 -10.82 -2.14 13.43
C VAL A 118 -10.66 -1.23 12.22
N GLY A 119 -9.47 -0.67 12.07
CA GLY A 119 -9.09 0.24 11.00
C GLY A 119 -7.58 0.31 10.85
N PHE A 120 -7.06 1.49 10.54
CA PHE A 120 -5.66 1.66 10.22
C PHE A 120 -5.06 2.92 10.86
N ARG A 121 -3.77 2.86 11.15
CA ARG A 121 -2.93 4.05 11.27
C ARG A 121 -2.26 4.30 9.94
N VAL A 122 -2.29 5.53 9.48
CA VAL A 122 -1.65 5.92 8.22
C VAL A 122 -0.44 6.80 8.50
N TYR A 123 0.69 6.39 7.97
CA TYR A 123 1.96 7.10 8.04
C TYR A 123 2.38 7.55 6.65
N VAL A 124 3.07 8.68 6.55
CA VAL A 124 3.50 9.23 5.26
C VAL A 124 4.95 9.71 5.31
N ALA A 125 5.53 9.85 4.12
CA ALA A 125 6.84 10.47 3.91
C ALA A 125 8.05 9.67 4.42
N GLY A 126 7.90 8.37 4.68
CA GLY A 126 9.03 7.50 4.93
C GLY A 126 9.88 7.27 3.69
N GLY A 127 11.13 6.94 3.89
CA GLY A 127 12.01 6.57 2.79
C GLY A 127 13.45 6.38 3.18
N LEU A 128 14.06 5.38 2.55
CA LEU A 128 15.49 5.12 2.63
C LEU A 128 16.24 5.88 1.53
N GLY A 129 17.50 5.60 1.37
CA GLY A 129 18.42 6.22 0.43
C GLY A 129 19.45 7.08 1.16
N ALA A 130 20.10 8.02 0.46
CA ALA A 130 21.17 8.84 1.03
C ALA A 130 20.73 9.70 2.23
N ASN A 131 19.43 10.07 2.28
CA ASN A 131 18.84 10.81 3.39
C ASN A 131 17.62 10.03 3.90
N PRO A 132 17.78 9.08 4.81
CA PRO A 132 16.66 8.30 5.34
C PRO A 132 15.75 9.18 6.22
N HIS A 133 14.43 8.95 6.07
CA HIS A 133 13.40 9.59 6.88
C HIS A 133 12.46 8.51 7.41
N PRO A 134 12.14 8.47 8.68
CA PRO A 134 11.03 7.69 9.18
C PRO A 134 9.72 8.32 8.71
N ALA A 135 8.71 7.50 8.48
CA ALA A 135 7.37 8.01 8.17
C ALA A 135 6.78 8.73 9.39
N GLN A 136 5.99 9.77 9.13
CA GLN A 136 5.30 10.55 10.16
C GLN A 136 3.82 10.18 10.18
N SER A 137 3.19 10.21 11.37
CA SER A 137 1.76 9.92 11.49
C SER A 137 0.95 10.96 10.74
N LEU A 138 0.17 10.49 9.76
CA LEU A 138 -0.85 11.29 9.08
C LEU A 138 -2.14 11.28 9.89
N GLU A 139 -2.61 10.08 10.26
CA GLU A 139 -3.79 9.84 11.09
C GLU A 139 -3.55 8.65 12.02
N ASP A 140 -3.94 8.81 13.27
CA ASP A 140 -3.83 7.74 14.27
C ASP A 140 -4.90 6.68 14.12
N PHE A 141 -6.00 7.01 13.44
CA PHE A 141 -7.04 6.07 13.04
C PHE A 141 -7.77 6.54 11.77
N THR A 142 -7.71 5.71 10.75
CA THR A 142 -8.46 5.84 9.49
C THR A 142 -9.40 4.65 9.39
N SER A 143 -10.68 4.91 9.12
CA SER A 143 -11.68 3.85 8.94
C SER A 143 -11.35 3.00 7.70
N ARG A 144 -11.96 1.82 7.63
CA ARG A 144 -11.80 0.93 6.48
C ARG A 144 -12.30 1.57 5.19
N GLU A 145 -13.38 2.33 5.28
CA GLU A 145 -13.96 3.03 4.11
C GLU A 145 -13.11 4.20 3.64
N ASP A 146 -12.43 4.89 4.57
CA ASP A 146 -11.63 6.06 4.25
C ASP A 146 -10.21 5.74 3.77
N LEU A 147 -9.75 4.49 3.89
CA LEU A 147 -8.36 4.13 3.64
C LEU A 147 -7.93 4.43 2.20
N LEU A 148 -8.66 3.90 1.22
CA LEU A 148 -8.32 4.09 -0.19
C LEU A 148 -8.42 5.56 -0.62
N PRO A 149 -9.48 6.32 -0.24
CA PRO A 149 -9.55 7.76 -0.42
C PRO A 149 -8.38 8.51 0.24
N THR A 150 -7.94 8.09 1.42
CA THR A 150 -6.80 8.71 2.10
C THR A 150 -5.51 8.51 1.30
N ILE A 151 -5.24 7.28 0.83
CA ILE A 151 -4.05 7.00 0.01
C ILE A 151 -4.07 7.78 -1.29
N GLU A 152 -5.22 7.85 -1.96
CA GLU A 152 -5.36 8.66 -3.18
C GLU A 152 -5.19 10.16 -2.89
N ALA A 153 -5.73 10.67 -1.79
CA ALA A 153 -5.56 12.07 -1.41
C ALA A 153 -4.08 12.43 -1.19
N VAL A 154 -3.32 11.53 -0.57
CA VAL A 154 -1.85 11.68 -0.43
C VAL A 154 -1.17 11.69 -1.80
N LEU A 155 -1.56 10.81 -2.69
CA LEU A 155 -1.00 10.74 -4.05
C LEU A 155 -1.29 12.00 -4.86
N ARG A 156 -2.53 12.52 -4.79
CA ARG A 156 -2.93 13.78 -5.44
C ARG A 156 -2.15 14.99 -4.90
N LEU A 157 -2.00 15.05 -3.58
CA LEU A 157 -1.15 16.08 -2.98
C LEU A 157 0.28 15.99 -3.50
N PHE A 158 0.86 14.81 -3.53
CA PHE A 158 2.21 14.58 -4.01
C PHE A 158 2.37 14.91 -5.50
N GLU A 159 1.40 14.53 -6.34
CA GLU A 159 1.38 14.86 -7.75
C GLU A 159 1.43 16.37 -7.98
N GLN A 160 0.66 17.14 -7.19
CA GLN A 160 0.54 18.59 -7.31
C GLN A 160 1.72 19.38 -6.72
N THR A 161 2.35 18.85 -5.66
CA THR A 161 3.33 19.61 -4.87
C THR A 161 4.76 19.08 -4.94
N GLY A 162 4.96 17.87 -5.45
CA GLY A 162 6.28 17.27 -5.52
C GLY A 162 7.21 17.97 -6.51
N ASN A 163 8.47 18.09 -6.13
CA ASN A 163 9.49 18.75 -6.94
C ASN A 163 9.77 17.94 -8.23
N ARG A 164 9.57 18.55 -9.40
CA ARG A 164 9.82 17.94 -10.71
C ARG A 164 11.17 18.30 -11.30
N ASP A 165 11.78 19.37 -10.83
CA ASP A 165 13.05 19.89 -11.38
C ASP A 165 14.25 19.18 -10.77
N ASN A 166 14.19 18.87 -9.47
CA ASN A 166 15.28 18.21 -8.77
C ASN A 166 14.90 16.78 -8.35
N LYS A 167 15.30 15.78 -9.12
CA LYS A 167 15.03 14.36 -8.86
C LYS A 167 15.60 13.84 -7.55
N LEU A 168 16.61 14.47 -6.95
CA LEU A 168 17.16 14.08 -5.66
C LEU A 168 16.25 14.52 -4.50
N ARG A 169 15.44 15.55 -4.72
CA ARG A 169 14.48 16.10 -3.75
C ARG A 169 13.02 15.96 -4.20
N ALA A 170 12.73 14.98 -5.04
CA ALA A 170 11.40 14.80 -5.65
C ALA A 170 10.47 13.86 -4.88
N ARG A 171 10.96 13.12 -3.86
CA ARG A 171 10.13 12.18 -3.06
C ARG A 171 9.18 12.92 -2.12
N LEU A 172 8.08 12.27 -1.74
CA LEU A 172 7.07 12.81 -0.80
C LEU A 172 7.67 13.35 0.51
N LYS A 173 8.70 12.71 1.04
CA LYS A 173 9.38 13.16 2.25
C LYS A 173 9.88 14.61 2.17
N TRP A 174 10.33 15.04 1.01
CA TRP A 174 10.77 16.42 0.79
C TRP A 174 9.61 17.41 0.74
N VAL A 175 8.43 16.98 0.34
CA VAL A 175 7.21 17.80 0.45
C VAL A 175 6.88 18.03 1.92
N VAL A 176 6.92 16.96 2.72
CA VAL A 176 6.66 17.07 4.17
C VAL A 176 7.71 17.92 4.87
N ASP A 177 8.98 17.79 4.52
CA ASP A 177 10.06 18.67 5.05
C ASP A 177 9.81 20.15 4.72
N GLN A 178 9.22 20.44 3.56
CA GLN A 178 9.01 21.81 3.09
C GLN A 178 7.78 22.47 3.72
N ILE A 179 6.66 21.76 3.86
CA ILE A 179 5.39 22.37 4.30
C ILE A 179 4.94 21.90 5.70
N GLY A 180 5.61 20.89 6.26
CA GLY A 180 5.27 20.31 7.55
C GLY A 180 4.15 19.29 7.50
N ILE A 181 4.14 18.36 8.46
CA ILE A 181 3.16 17.26 8.51
C ILE A 181 1.73 17.77 8.76
N ASP A 182 1.55 18.81 9.57
CA ASP A 182 0.22 19.34 9.89
C ASP A 182 -0.45 19.97 8.67
N GLU A 183 0.30 20.67 7.84
CA GLU A 183 -0.22 21.21 6.58
C GLU A 183 -0.51 20.09 5.56
N VAL A 184 0.33 19.06 5.50
CA VAL A 184 0.07 17.86 4.70
C VAL A 184 -1.23 17.22 5.14
N ARG A 185 -1.41 16.98 6.45
CA ARG A 185 -2.64 16.41 7.03
C ARG A 185 -3.87 17.23 6.65
N ARG A 186 -3.83 18.53 6.84
CA ARG A 186 -4.92 19.45 6.51
C ARG A 186 -5.32 19.35 5.03
N ARG A 187 -4.34 19.33 4.12
CA ARG A 187 -4.60 19.24 2.68
C ARG A 187 -5.11 17.86 2.27
N VAL A 188 -4.55 16.80 2.82
CA VAL A 188 -4.99 15.42 2.55
C VAL A 188 -6.44 15.25 2.98
N ILE A 189 -6.81 15.67 4.19
CA ILE A 189 -8.19 15.59 4.68
C ILE A 189 -9.13 16.37 3.74
N LYS A 190 -8.75 17.58 3.34
CA LYS A 190 -9.55 18.37 2.40
C LYS A 190 -9.77 17.67 1.06
N ILE A 191 -8.72 17.05 0.50
CA ILE A 191 -8.84 16.29 -0.76
C ILE A 191 -9.71 15.06 -0.55
N ARG A 192 -9.47 14.28 0.54
CA ARG A 192 -10.25 13.07 0.84
C ARG A 192 -11.74 13.34 0.88
N HIS A 193 -12.19 14.44 1.49
CA HIS A 193 -13.61 14.81 1.54
C HIS A 193 -14.28 15.01 0.17
N THR A 194 -13.50 15.12 -0.90
CA THR A 194 -14.00 15.20 -2.26
C THR A 194 -14.06 13.85 -2.98
N LEU A 195 -13.58 12.79 -2.34
CA LEU A 195 -13.47 11.46 -2.92
C LEU A 195 -14.56 10.54 -2.36
N PRO A 196 -15.05 9.57 -3.16
CA PRO A 196 -16.02 8.58 -2.69
C PRO A 196 -15.37 7.59 -1.71
N ALA A 197 -16.20 6.88 -0.95
CA ALA A 197 -15.74 5.80 -0.06
C ALA A 197 -15.14 4.62 -0.86
N SER A 198 -14.25 3.85 -0.23
CA SER A 198 -13.49 2.75 -0.88
C SER A 198 -14.36 1.73 -1.60
N SER A 199 -15.50 1.37 -1.01
CA SER A 199 -16.43 0.37 -1.56
C SER A 199 -17.10 0.76 -2.88
N THR A 200 -17.08 2.04 -3.23
CA THR A 200 -17.69 2.55 -4.45
C THR A 200 -16.72 2.67 -5.62
N TRP A 201 -15.45 2.36 -5.42
CA TRP A 201 -14.42 2.51 -6.44
C TRP A 201 -14.31 1.26 -7.30
N PRO A 202 -14.09 1.38 -8.62
CA PRO A 202 -13.78 0.24 -9.48
C PRO A 202 -12.56 -0.52 -8.95
N GLY A 203 -12.69 -1.81 -8.69
CA GLY A 203 -11.64 -2.62 -8.06
C GLY A 203 -11.36 -2.27 -6.60
N GLY A 204 -12.21 -1.46 -5.97
CA GLY A 204 -12.14 -1.14 -4.54
C GLY A 204 -12.44 -2.34 -3.64
N ILE A 205 -12.41 -2.08 -2.34
CA ILE A 205 -12.60 -3.13 -1.34
C ILE A 205 -14.08 -3.50 -1.29
N PRO A 206 -14.44 -4.78 -1.43
CA PRO A 206 -15.82 -5.20 -1.36
C PRO A 206 -16.48 -4.83 -0.02
N PRO A 207 -17.78 -4.44 -0.02
CA PRO A 207 -18.48 -4.07 1.21
C PRO A 207 -18.46 -5.18 2.29
N GLU A 208 -18.52 -6.44 1.91
CA GLU A 208 -18.43 -7.57 2.81
C GLU A 208 -17.07 -7.67 3.52
N VAL A 209 -15.97 -7.28 2.86
CA VAL A 209 -14.64 -7.19 3.48
C VAL A 209 -14.58 -6.03 4.45
N ILE A 210 -15.21 -4.89 4.10
CA ILE A 210 -15.30 -3.72 4.98
C ILE A 210 -16.16 -4.06 6.20
N ALA A 211 -17.24 -4.80 6.03
CA ALA A 211 -18.17 -5.21 7.08
C ALA A 211 -17.67 -6.42 7.87
N ALA A 212 -16.81 -7.25 7.29
CA ALA A 212 -16.30 -8.46 7.93
C ALA A 212 -15.54 -8.11 9.21
N GLY A 213 -16.12 -8.58 10.23
CA GLY A 213 -15.84 -8.61 11.64
C GLY A 213 -14.60 -7.97 12.23
N ASP A 214 -14.80 -7.57 13.46
CA ASP A 214 -13.80 -7.12 14.40
C ASP A 214 -12.96 -8.28 14.98
N THR A 215 -13.03 -9.47 14.37
CA THR A 215 -12.22 -10.62 14.79
C THR A 215 -10.82 -10.46 14.21
N PRO A 216 -9.79 -10.33 15.03
CA PRO A 216 -8.41 -10.33 14.55
C PRO A 216 -8.16 -11.59 13.71
N ALA A 217 -7.59 -11.43 12.53
CA ALA A 217 -7.06 -12.57 11.78
C ALA A 217 -6.11 -13.34 12.71
N GLY A 218 -6.16 -14.65 12.71
CA GLY A 218 -5.34 -15.49 13.62
C GLY A 218 -6.03 -15.94 14.90
N MET A 219 -7.24 -15.46 15.24
CA MET A 219 -8.09 -16.13 16.22
C MET A 219 -8.94 -17.25 15.59
N ALA A 220 -8.40 -17.94 14.60
CA ALA A 220 -8.95 -19.22 14.21
C ALA A 220 -8.79 -20.17 15.40
N THR A 221 -9.90 -20.54 15.98
CA THR A 221 -9.97 -21.64 16.97
C THR A 221 -9.20 -22.82 16.41
N SER A 222 -8.35 -23.41 17.24
CA SER A 222 -7.62 -24.65 16.99
C SER A 222 -8.54 -25.72 16.41
N GLY A 223 -8.55 -25.86 15.12
CA GLY A 223 -9.36 -26.85 14.42
C GLY A 223 -9.16 -26.70 12.93
N GLU A 224 -8.40 -27.63 12.39
CA GLU A 224 -8.11 -27.83 10.98
C GLU A 224 -7.14 -26.83 10.37
N VAL A 225 -5.88 -27.18 10.43
CA VAL A 225 -4.93 -26.83 9.40
C VAL A 225 -5.43 -27.48 8.11
N SER A 226 -6.37 -26.82 7.43
CA SER A 226 -6.58 -27.07 6.03
C SER A 226 -5.23 -26.87 5.37
N GLU A 227 -4.83 -27.80 4.54
CA GLU A 227 -3.57 -27.81 3.79
C GLU A 227 -3.15 -26.38 3.50
N VAL A 228 -1.93 -26.02 3.93
CA VAL A 228 -1.30 -24.75 3.62
C VAL A 228 -1.28 -24.66 2.11
N GLY A 229 -2.36 -24.16 1.56
CA GLY A 229 -2.43 -23.77 0.19
C GLY A 229 -1.33 -22.74 0.02
N GLN A 230 -0.29 -23.11 -0.66
CA GLN A 230 0.88 -22.40 -1.13
C GLN A 230 0.80 -20.88 -0.99
N GLY A 231 0.80 -20.38 0.21
CA GLY A 231 0.55 -18.99 0.46
C GLY A 231 1.76 -18.27 0.98
N VAL A 232 2.81 -18.23 0.18
CA VAL A 232 3.56 -16.98 0.14
C VAL A 232 2.74 -16.10 -0.79
N SER A 233 1.97 -15.18 -0.24
CA SER A 233 1.34 -14.12 -0.99
C SER A 233 2.44 -13.20 -1.52
N VAL A 234 3.17 -13.68 -2.49
CA VAL A 234 3.95 -12.84 -3.36
C VAL A 234 2.91 -12.04 -4.11
N THR A 235 2.90 -10.72 -3.94
CA THR A 235 2.03 -9.85 -4.72
C THR A 235 2.57 -9.76 -6.14
N LEU A 236 2.59 -10.89 -6.82
CA LEU A 236 2.83 -11.03 -8.23
C LEU A 236 1.44 -11.13 -8.85
N ARG A 237 0.96 -10.04 -9.41
CA ARG A 237 -0.43 -10.04 -9.83
C ARG A 237 -0.57 -10.05 -11.32
N SER A 238 -1.57 -10.85 -11.73
CA SER A 238 -2.06 -10.91 -13.10
C SER A 238 -2.53 -9.54 -13.56
N SER A 239 -2.23 -9.24 -14.79
CA SER A 239 -2.88 -8.20 -15.55
C SER A 239 -4.19 -8.78 -16.11
N ASP A 240 -5.30 -8.62 -15.43
CA ASP A 240 -6.60 -8.63 -16.07
C ASP A 240 -7.00 -7.20 -16.44
#